data_a2dd295c7efa47dd66f278ca5362d1fd
#
_entry.id   a2dd295c7efa47dd66f278ca5362d1fd
#
_cell.length_a   1.000
_cell.length_b   1.000
_cell.length_c   1.000
_cell.angle_alpha   90.00
_cell.angle_beta   90.00
_cell.angle_gamma   90.00
#
_symmetry.space_group_name_H-M   'P 1'
#
loop_
_entity.id
_entity.type
_entity.pdbx_description
1 polymer ?
#
loop_
_entity_poly.entity_id
_entity_poly.type
_entity_poly.pdbx_seq_one_letter_code
_entity_poly.pdbx_strand_id
1 'polypeptide(L)'
;MQKYKLKNGITIIFDKNNSKSVAIEVMFKVGSNYEGKQLAGISHFLEHMLFEGTKKRKTSREIANEIEKYGAEFNAYTTGDRTAFFIKIISKRFDKALDILSDMVINPVFDKKIIE
;
A
#
# COMPACT_ATOMS: atom_id res chain seq x y z
N MET A 1 -7.49 -21.18 -4.56
CA MET A 1 -6.71 -19.97 -4.95
C MET A 1 -6.84 -19.75 -6.45
N GLN A 2 -7.18 -18.53 -6.83
CA GLN A 2 -7.34 -18.15 -8.23
C GLN A 2 -6.31 -17.10 -8.60
N LYS A 3 -5.79 -17.18 -9.81
CA LYS A 3 -4.74 -16.28 -10.29
C LYS A 3 -5.18 -15.66 -11.62
N TYR A 4 -5.12 -14.35 -11.70
CA TYR A 4 -5.48 -13.58 -12.89
C TYR A 4 -4.34 -12.65 -13.27
N LYS A 5 -4.10 -12.49 -14.58
CA LYS A 5 -3.11 -11.55 -15.08
C LYS A 5 -3.83 -10.49 -15.90
N LEU A 6 -3.70 -9.22 -15.51
CA LEU A 6 -4.31 -8.12 -16.23
C LEU A 6 -3.48 -7.75 -17.45
N LYS A 7 -4.09 -7.03 -18.39
CA LYS A 7 -3.43 -6.59 -19.63
C LYS A 7 -2.20 -5.72 -19.37
N ASN A 8 -2.18 -4.98 -18.25
CA ASN A 8 -1.07 -4.11 -17.88
C ASN A 8 0.08 -4.85 -17.17
N GLY A 9 -0.04 -6.17 -17.01
CA GLY A 9 0.99 -7.00 -16.39
C GLY A 9 0.81 -7.27 -14.90
N ILE A 10 -0.16 -6.63 -14.25
CA ILE A 10 -0.44 -6.88 -12.84
C ILE A 10 -1.02 -8.28 -12.66
N THR A 11 -0.47 -9.04 -11.71
CA THR A 11 -0.99 -10.35 -11.34
C THR A 11 -1.86 -10.19 -10.10
N ILE A 12 -3.10 -10.70 -10.17
CA ILE A 12 -4.02 -10.70 -9.04
C ILE A 12 -4.14 -12.14 -8.54
N ILE A 13 -3.87 -12.34 -7.25
CA ILE A 13 -4.08 -13.63 -6.59
C ILE A 13 -5.25 -13.47 -5.64
N PHE A 14 -6.26 -14.29 -5.82
CA PHE A 14 -7.49 -14.25 -5.04
C PHE A 14 -7.68 -15.56 -4.31
N ASP A 15 -7.88 -15.47 -2.98
CA ASP A 15 -8.13 -16.65 -2.13
C ASP A 15 -9.39 -16.39 -1.31
N LYS A 16 -10.46 -17.08 -1.66
CA LYS A 16 -11.76 -16.94 -1.00
C LYS A 16 -11.84 -17.82 0.24
N ASN A 17 -12.28 -17.21 1.35
CA ASN A 17 -12.57 -17.95 2.58
C ASN A 17 -13.92 -17.48 3.15
N ASN A 18 -14.32 -18.06 4.29
CA ASN A 18 -15.60 -17.74 4.92
C ASN A 18 -15.49 -16.64 5.98
N SER A 19 -14.38 -15.91 6.00
CA SER A 19 -14.17 -14.83 6.95
C SER A 19 -15.07 -13.63 6.62
N LYS A 20 -15.45 -12.90 7.64
CA LYS A 20 -16.19 -11.63 7.50
C LYS A 20 -15.26 -10.46 7.20
N SER A 21 -13.96 -10.68 7.17
CA SER A 21 -12.96 -9.68 6.83
C SER A 21 -12.29 -10.02 5.51
N VAL A 22 -11.72 -8.99 4.88
CA VAL A 22 -10.94 -9.13 3.66
C VAL A 22 -9.62 -8.41 3.85
N ALA A 23 -8.57 -8.98 3.29
CA ALA A 23 -7.24 -8.38 3.30
C ALA A 23 -6.82 -8.13 1.86
N ILE A 24 -6.30 -6.94 1.59
CA ILE A 24 -5.75 -6.56 0.30
C ILE A 24 -4.27 -6.26 0.50
N GLU A 25 -3.43 -6.86 -0.32
CA GLU A 25 -1.99 -6.59 -0.29
C GLU A 25 -1.51 -6.23 -1.69
N VAL A 26 -0.80 -5.11 -1.79
CA VAL A 26 -0.13 -4.70 -3.02
C VAL A 26 1.35 -4.92 -2.81
N MET A 27 1.96 -5.76 -3.65
CA MET A 27 3.39 -6.08 -3.58
C MET A 27 4.10 -5.62 -4.83
N PHE A 28 5.26 -5.01 -4.62
CA PHE A 28 6.19 -4.65 -5.69
C PHE A 28 7.45 -5.48 -5.54
N LYS A 29 7.97 -5.98 -6.66
CA LYS A 29 9.23 -6.72 -6.69
C LYS A 29 10.43 -5.77 -6.63
N VAL A 30 10.43 -4.86 -5.66
CA VAL A 30 11.53 -3.94 -5.38
C VAL A 30 11.77 -3.92 -3.88
N GLY A 31 13.02 -3.91 -3.50
CA GLY A 31 13.41 -3.89 -2.10
C GLY A 31 14.88 -3.56 -2.01
N SER A 32 15.48 -3.74 -0.83
CA SER A 32 16.88 -3.36 -0.60
C SER A 32 17.87 -4.09 -1.50
N ASN A 33 17.55 -5.31 -1.97
CA ASN A 33 18.41 -6.08 -2.87
C ASN A 33 18.57 -5.44 -4.25
N TYR A 34 17.64 -4.59 -4.65
CA TYR A 34 17.64 -3.94 -5.96
C TYR A 34 18.26 -2.55 -5.93
N GLU A 35 18.72 -2.12 -4.77
CA GLU A 35 19.29 -0.79 -4.56
C GLU A 35 20.81 -0.84 -4.72
N GLY A 36 21.36 0.15 -5.45
CA GLY A 36 22.81 0.36 -5.47
C GLY A 36 23.23 1.04 -4.14
N LYS A 37 24.56 1.11 -3.91
CA LYS A 37 25.10 1.74 -2.69
C LYS A 37 24.63 3.19 -2.51
N GLN A 38 24.46 3.93 -3.61
CA GLN A 38 24.03 5.34 -3.59
C GLN A 38 22.55 5.49 -3.28
N LEU A 39 21.77 4.43 -3.50
CA LEU A 39 20.32 4.44 -3.29
C LEU A 39 19.90 3.56 -2.12
N ALA A 40 20.85 3.18 -1.25
CA ALA A 40 20.55 2.34 -0.10
C ALA A 40 19.48 2.99 0.79
N GLY A 41 18.45 2.22 1.12
CA GLY A 41 17.32 2.69 1.92
C GLY A 41 16.21 3.38 1.16
N ILE A 42 16.31 3.52 -0.16
CA ILE A 42 15.30 4.24 -0.95
C ILE A 42 13.94 3.53 -0.96
N SER A 43 13.93 2.20 -1.00
CA SER A 43 12.67 1.44 -0.95
C SER A 43 11.94 1.67 0.37
N HIS A 44 12.67 1.63 1.47
CA HIS A 44 12.12 1.89 2.79
C HIS A 44 11.65 3.34 2.93
N PHE A 45 12.41 4.26 2.36
CA PHE A 45 12.06 5.68 2.33
C PHE A 45 10.76 5.91 1.55
N LEU A 46 10.62 5.29 0.37
CA LEU A 46 9.39 5.39 -0.42
C LEU A 46 8.19 4.81 0.31
N GLU A 47 8.38 3.71 1.05
CA GLU A 47 7.34 3.14 1.89
C GLU A 47 6.79 4.19 2.86
N HIS A 48 7.67 4.92 3.55
CA HIS A 48 7.26 5.98 4.46
C HIS A 48 6.61 7.15 3.73
N MET A 49 7.12 7.51 2.57
CA MET A 49 6.60 8.66 1.81
C MET A 49 5.18 8.45 1.30
N LEU A 50 4.82 7.22 0.98
CA LEU A 50 3.45 6.92 0.53
C LEU A 50 2.42 7.15 1.65
N PHE A 51 2.86 7.11 2.90
CA PHE A 51 2.02 7.41 4.06
C PHE A 51 1.84 8.89 4.34
N GLU A 52 2.63 9.75 3.72
CA GLU A 52 2.64 11.18 4.05
C GLU A 52 1.51 11.97 3.40
N GLY A 53 0.87 11.39 2.40
CA GLY A 53 -0.30 12.01 1.81
C GLY A 53 -0.45 11.72 0.31
N THR A 54 -1.66 12.00 -0.18
CA THR A 54 -2.03 11.88 -1.59
C THR A 54 -2.71 13.18 -2.00
N LYS A 55 -3.05 13.29 -3.28
CA LYS A 55 -3.82 14.44 -3.77
C LYS A 55 -5.20 14.54 -3.12
N LYS A 56 -5.82 13.41 -2.81
CA LYS A 56 -7.15 13.33 -2.20
C LYS A 56 -7.09 13.36 -0.67
N ARG A 57 -6.06 12.74 -0.09
CA ARG A 57 -5.81 12.66 1.35
C ARG A 57 -4.48 13.33 1.65
N LYS A 58 -4.53 14.62 1.92
CA LYS A 58 -3.35 15.50 1.88
C LYS A 58 -2.30 15.26 2.95
N THR A 59 -2.66 14.60 4.05
CA THR A 59 -1.73 14.38 5.17
C THR A 59 -1.79 12.93 5.64
N SER A 60 -0.74 12.50 6.34
CA SER A 60 -0.70 11.19 6.98
C SER A 60 -1.82 11.05 8.00
N ARG A 61 -2.18 12.15 8.66
CA ARG A 61 -3.27 12.18 9.64
C ARG A 61 -4.63 11.88 8.99
N GLU A 62 -4.88 12.44 7.81
CA GLU A 62 -6.12 12.16 7.08
C GLU A 62 -6.22 10.70 6.69
N ILE A 63 -5.10 10.11 6.24
CA ILE A 63 -5.03 8.69 5.89
C ILE A 63 -5.31 7.84 7.13
N ALA A 64 -4.62 8.12 8.23
CA ALA A 64 -4.77 7.37 9.47
C ALA A 64 -6.19 7.47 10.04
N ASN A 65 -6.78 8.66 10.02
CA ASN A 65 -8.13 8.88 10.52
C ASN A 65 -9.16 8.10 9.71
N GLU A 66 -8.98 8.03 8.39
CA GLU A 66 -9.90 7.29 7.53
C GLU A 66 -9.79 5.78 7.77
N ILE A 67 -8.57 5.28 7.95
CA ILE A 67 -8.33 3.86 8.28
C ILE A 67 -9.02 3.52 9.61
N GLU A 68 -8.85 4.35 10.63
CA GLU A 68 -9.49 4.17 11.93
C GLU A 68 -11.00 4.24 11.85
N LYS A 69 -11.52 5.18 11.06
CA LYS A 69 -12.97 5.38 10.87
C LYS A 69 -13.65 4.11 10.42
N TYR A 70 -13.02 3.33 9.56
CA TYR A 70 -13.57 2.09 9.02
C TYR A 70 -13.16 0.86 9.83
N GLY A 71 -12.42 1.05 10.93
CA GLY A 71 -11.95 -0.06 11.74
C GLY A 71 -10.95 -0.95 11.03
N ALA A 72 -10.23 -0.40 10.07
CA ALA A 72 -9.27 -1.16 9.28
C ALA A 72 -7.92 -1.23 9.97
N GLU A 73 -7.16 -2.28 9.65
CA GLU A 73 -5.76 -2.42 10.03
C GLU A 73 -4.92 -2.16 8.78
N PHE A 74 -3.88 -1.36 8.93
CA PHE A 74 -2.96 -1.05 7.85
C PHE A 74 -1.54 -1.38 8.28
N ASN A 75 -0.76 -1.94 7.33
CA ASN A 75 0.65 -2.21 7.57
C ASN A 75 1.42 -2.13 6.25
N ALA A 76 2.70 -1.87 6.35
CA ALA A 76 3.60 -1.84 5.20
C ALA A 76 4.95 -2.39 5.62
N TYR A 77 5.65 -3.01 4.70
CA TYR A 77 6.98 -3.53 4.99
C TYR A 77 7.86 -3.54 3.74
N THR A 78 9.16 -3.45 3.96
CA THR A 78 10.16 -3.56 2.92
C THR A 78 11.15 -4.65 3.32
N THR A 79 11.35 -5.60 2.43
CA THR A 79 12.35 -6.67 2.60
C THR A 79 13.43 -6.52 1.53
N GLY A 80 14.36 -7.48 1.46
CA GLY A 80 15.41 -7.47 0.43
C GLY A 80 14.88 -7.55 -1.00
N ASP A 81 13.74 -8.21 -1.20
CA ASP A 81 13.23 -8.51 -2.55
C ASP A 81 11.86 -7.91 -2.85
N ARG A 82 11.20 -7.28 -1.88
CA ARG A 82 9.85 -6.73 -2.12
C ARG A 82 9.51 -5.60 -1.16
N THR A 83 8.57 -4.78 -1.62
CA THR A 83 7.91 -3.75 -0.81
C THR A 83 6.41 -4.02 -0.89
N ALA A 84 5.71 -4.03 0.24
CA ALA A 84 4.31 -4.39 0.29
C ALA A 84 3.51 -3.44 1.16
N PHE A 85 2.26 -3.23 0.77
CA PHE A 85 1.27 -2.44 1.50
C PHE A 85 0.03 -3.31 1.71
N PHE A 86 -0.44 -3.36 2.94
CA PHE A 86 -1.50 -4.29 3.34
C PHE A 86 -2.59 -3.54 4.10
N ILE A 87 -3.86 -3.84 3.79
CA ILE A 87 -5.00 -3.33 4.55
C ILE A 87 -6.01 -4.45 4.78
N LYS A 88 -6.50 -4.56 6.01
CA LYS A 88 -7.50 -5.54 6.41
C LYS A 88 -8.72 -4.81 6.94
N ILE A 89 -9.89 -5.18 6.46
CA ILE A 89 -11.15 -4.50 6.76
C ILE A 89 -12.31 -5.51 6.71
N ILE A 90 -13.45 -5.18 7.30
CA ILE A 90 -14.62 -6.03 7.15
C ILE A 90 -15.05 -6.08 5.68
N SER A 91 -15.52 -7.25 5.23
CA SER A 91 -15.74 -7.51 3.80
C SER A 91 -16.70 -6.53 3.13
N LYS A 92 -17.73 -6.08 3.83
CA LYS A 92 -18.70 -5.13 3.27
C LYS A 92 -18.12 -3.74 3.00
N ARG A 93 -16.91 -3.46 3.47
CA ARG A 93 -16.21 -2.20 3.23
C ARG A 93 -14.98 -2.39 2.33
N PHE A 94 -14.98 -3.45 1.55
CA PHE A 94 -13.91 -3.75 0.61
C PHE A 94 -13.59 -2.57 -0.32
N ASP A 95 -14.63 -1.89 -0.82
CA ASP A 95 -14.48 -0.75 -1.70
C ASP A 95 -13.70 0.39 -1.05
N LYS A 96 -13.87 0.60 0.26
CA LYS A 96 -13.15 1.64 1.00
C LYS A 96 -11.67 1.28 1.16
N ALA A 97 -11.38 0.03 1.46
CA ALA A 97 -9.99 -0.44 1.55
C ALA A 97 -9.27 -0.30 0.22
N LEU A 98 -9.92 -0.70 -0.87
CA LEU A 98 -9.35 -0.58 -2.20
C LEU A 98 -9.10 0.87 -2.59
N ASP A 99 -10.03 1.77 -2.27
CA ASP A 99 -9.89 3.20 -2.54
C ASP A 99 -8.68 3.80 -1.81
N ILE A 100 -8.56 3.53 -0.52
CA ILE A 100 -7.44 4.06 0.28
C ILE A 100 -6.10 3.53 -0.25
N LEU A 101 -6.01 2.21 -0.43
CA LEU A 101 -4.76 1.57 -0.84
C LEU A 101 -4.33 2.01 -2.24
N SER A 102 -5.25 2.04 -3.19
CA SER A 102 -4.94 2.46 -4.55
C SER A 102 -4.55 3.94 -4.61
N ASP A 103 -5.20 4.79 -3.82
CA ASP A 103 -4.87 6.21 -3.76
C ASP A 103 -3.44 6.43 -3.23
N MET A 104 -3.06 5.72 -2.18
CA MET A 104 -1.71 5.82 -1.61
C MET A 104 -0.64 5.37 -2.59
N VAL A 105 -0.92 4.32 -3.35
CA VAL A 105 0.06 3.72 -4.27
C VAL A 105 0.14 4.48 -5.59
N ILE A 106 -0.99 4.96 -6.11
CA ILE A 106 -1.06 5.58 -7.43
C ILE A 106 -0.87 7.08 -7.40
N ASN A 107 -1.36 7.75 -6.35
CA ASN A 107 -1.41 9.21 -6.27
C ASN A 107 -0.66 9.81 -5.07
N PRO A 108 0.54 9.32 -4.72
CA PRO A 108 1.27 9.91 -3.59
C PRO A 108 1.72 11.33 -3.93
N VAL A 109 1.80 12.16 -2.89
CA VAL A 109 2.37 13.51 -3.01
C VAL A 109 3.70 13.52 -2.28
N PHE A 110 4.78 13.80 -3.02
CA PHE A 110 6.12 13.89 -2.44
C PHE A 110 6.40 15.35 -2.08
N ASP A 111 6.04 15.73 -0.85
CA ASP A 111 6.26 17.09 -0.36
C ASP A 111 7.76 17.31 -0.09
N LYS A 112 8.32 18.33 -0.72
CA LYS A 112 9.74 18.68 -0.55
C LYS A 112 10.11 18.94 0.91
N LYS A 113 9.21 19.50 1.70
CA LYS A 113 9.45 19.78 3.12
C LYS A 113 9.68 18.50 3.93
N ILE A 114 9.06 17.42 3.50
CA ILE A 114 9.19 16.13 4.18
C ILE A 114 10.42 15.39 3.69
N ILE A 115 10.76 15.55 2.41
CA ILE A 115 11.94 14.92 1.81
C ILE A 115 13.23 15.53 2.34
N GLU A 116 13.26 16.83 2.57
CA GLU A 116 14.39 17.55 3.14
C GLU A 116 14.42 17.40 4.67
#